data_bb1dd8a8125d582494f75ce72763ea9c
#
_entry.id   bb1dd8a8125d582494f75ce72763ea9c
#
_cell.length_a   1.000
_cell.length_b   1.000
_cell.length_c   1.000
_cell.angle_alpha   90.00
_cell.angle_beta   90.00
_cell.angle_gamma   90.00
#
_symmetry.space_group_name_H-M   'P 1'
#
loop_
_entity.id
_entity.type
_entity.pdbx_description
1 polymer ?
#
loop_
_entity_poly.entity_id
_entity_poly.type
_entity_poly.pdbx_seq_one_letter_code
_entity_poly.pdbx_strand_id
1 'polypeptide(L)'
;MKTTIRQLIWLLGLLLIATAAQAQTDLAVNQAFQKYGSQKGCKMVTLIDGQLKGYDLKVYKSLSFRKYGKEIMALVKADRPKAKKIREIVEDGQPRNGYYMMPPQREGINRYVLFRCDEDFVGAIVYIEGHLLPDDIMKITKR
;
A
#
# COMPACT_ATOMS: atom_id res chain seq x y z
N MET A 1 48.97 -2.44 -5.22
CA MET A 1 48.18 -1.24 -5.53
C MET A 1 46.98 -1.50 -6.43
N LYS A 2 47.07 -2.36 -7.42
CA LYS A 2 45.94 -2.71 -8.28
C LYS A 2 44.83 -3.52 -7.57
N THR A 3 45.16 -4.25 -6.50
CA THR A 3 44.20 -5.06 -5.71
C THR A 3 43.31 -4.21 -4.76
N THR A 4 43.81 -3.09 -4.24
CA THR A 4 43.07 -2.22 -3.32
C THR A 4 41.97 -1.41 -4.01
N ILE A 5 42.21 -0.99 -5.26
CA ILE A 5 41.19 -0.26 -6.07
C ILE A 5 40.07 -1.19 -6.49
N ARG A 6 40.36 -2.46 -6.83
CA ARG A 6 39.33 -3.46 -7.13
C ARG A 6 38.45 -3.76 -5.91
N GLN A 7 39.04 -3.87 -4.73
CA GLN A 7 38.29 -4.11 -3.49
C GLN A 7 37.38 -2.93 -3.12
N LEU A 8 37.83 -1.70 -3.35
CA LEU A 8 37.02 -0.49 -3.14
C LEU A 8 35.81 -0.40 -4.08
N ILE A 9 35.99 -0.80 -5.35
CA ILE A 9 34.90 -0.82 -6.34
C ILE A 9 33.86 -1.88 -5.97
N TRP A 10 34.25 -3.04 -5.47
CA TRP A 10 33.36 -4.10 -5.01
C TRP A 10 32.58 -3.68 -3.76
N LEU A 11 33.21 -2.98 -2.81
CA LEU A 11 32.56 -2.44 -1.62
C LEU A 11 31.54 -1.36 -1.95
N LEU A 12 31.81 -0.47 -2.89
CA LEU A 12 30.87 0.53 -3.38
C LEU A 12 29.68 -0.10 -4.09
N GLY A 13 29.90 -1.15 -4.88
CA GLY A 13 28.84 -1.90 -5.53
C GLY A 13 27.89 -2.57 -4.54
N LEU A 14 28.42 -3.16 -3.46
CA LEU A 14 27.65 -3.78 -2.39
C LEU A 14 26.79 -2.77 -1.61
N LEU A 15 27.32 -1.56 -1.37
CA LEU A 15 26.57 -0.47 -0.71
C LEU A 15 25.38 0.01 -1.55
N LEU A 16 25.54 0.11 -2.87
CA LEU A 16 24.45 0.49 -3.78
C LEU A 16 23.35 -0.58 -3.85
N ILE A 17 23.70 -1.86 -3.78
CA ILE A 17 22.75 -2.98 -3.76
C ILE A 17 21.95 -2.97 -2.44
N ALA A 18 22.59 -2.67 -1.31
CA ALA A 18 21.94 -2.60 -0.01
C ALA A 18 20.89 -1.45 0.07
N THR A 19 21.19 -0.30 -0.53
CA THR A 19 20.23 0.82 -0.60
C THR A 19 19.04 0.51 -1.51
N ALA A 20 19.25 -0.18 -2.62
CA ALA A 20 18.18 -0.64 -3.50
C ALA A 20 17.27 -1.67 -2.81
N ALA A 21 17.85 -2.58 -2.01
CA ALA A 21 17.09 -3.57 -1.25
C ALA A 21 16.20 -2.93 -0.18
N GLN A 22 16.65 -1.86 0.49
CA GLN A 22 15.84 -1.12 1.45
C GLN A 22 14.66 -0.37 0.79
N ALA A 23 14.85 0.15 -0.42
CA ALA A 23 13.78 0.80 -1.18
C ALA A 23 12.70 -0.21 -1.62
N GLN A 24 13.04 -1.50 -1.75
CA GLN A 24 12.10 -2.56 -2.14
C GLN A 24 11.32 -3.14 -0.96
N THR A 25 11.59 -2.72 0.31
CA THR A 25 10.89 -3.24 1.50
C THR A 25 9.57 -2.55 1.79
N ASP A 26 9.18 -1.55 1.01
CA ASP A 26 7.89 -0.88 1.19
C ASP A 26 6.74 -1.72 0.60
N LEU A 27 5.50 -1.29 0.86
CA LEU A 27 4.31 -2.02 0.47
C LEU A 27 4.17 -2.11 -1.04
N ALA A 28 3.83 -3.30 -1.53
CA ALA A 28 3.57 -3.54 -2.95
C ALA A 28 2.39 -2.70 -3.46
N VAL A 29 1.38 -2.45 -2.62
CA VAL A 29 0.20 -1.65 -2.98
C VAL A 29 0.54 -0.21 -3.38
N ASN A 30 1.68 0.32 -2.96
CA ASN A 30 2.11 1.65 -3.38
C ASN A 30 2.35 1.73 -4.89
N GLN A 31 2.71 0.61 -5.52
CA GLN A 31 2.85 0.52 -6.97
C GLN A 31 1.51 0.72 -7.70
N ALA A 32 0.39 0.35 -7.08
CA ALA A 32 -0.93 0.55 -7.67
C ALA A 32 -1.20 2.03 -7.92
N PHE A 33 -0.92 2.87 -6.93
CA PHE A 33 -1.11 4.32 -7.05
C PHE A 33 -0.15 4.95 -8.06
N GLN A 34 1.10 4.50 -8.08
CA GLN A 34 2.11 5.02 -9.00
C GLN A 34 1.84 4.61 -10.45
N LYS A 35 1.51 3.34 -10.69
CA LYS A 35 1.33 2.82 -12.04
C LYS A 35 -0.02 3.18 -12.65
N TYR A 36 -1.09 3.15 -11.85
CA TYR A 36 -2.45 3.21 -12.38
C TYR A 36 -3.19 4.50 -12.04
N GLY A 37 -2.62 5.37 -11.21
CA GLY A 37 -3.26 6.60 -10.77
C GLY A 37 -3.64 7.55 -11.90
N SER A 38 -2.89 7.55 -13.01
CA SER A 38 -3.14 8.40 -14.18
C SER A 38 -3.71 7.65 -15.37
N GLN A 39 -4.02 6.36 -15.23
CA GLN A 39 -4.48 5.54 -16.34
C GLN A 39 -5.96 5.73 -16.62
N LYS A 40 -6.36 5.57 -17.89
CA LYS A 40 -7.77 5.52 -18.29
C LYS A 40 -8.49 4.40 -17.54
N GLY A 41 -9.70 4.70 -17.07
CA GLY A 41 -10.48 3.74 -16.28
C GLY A 41 -10.14 3.74 -14.79
N CYS A 42 -9.24 4.63 -14.36
CA CYS A 42 -8.86 4.79 -12.96
C CYS A 42 -9.02 6.25 -12.52
N LYS A 43 -9.38 6.44 -11.26
CA LYS A 43 -9.49 7.76 -10.64
C LYS A 43 -8.76 7.74 -9.30
N MET A 44 -7.84 8.68 -9.11
CA MET A 44 -7.05 8.77 -7.89
C MET A 44 -7.33 10.08 -7.15
N VAL A 45 -7.47 9.96 -5.83
CA VAL A 45 -7.57 11.10 -4.91
C VAL A 45 -6.43 10.98 -3.90
N THR A 46 -5.73 12.08 -3.65
CA THR A 46 -4.65 12.14 -2.66
C THR A 46 -4.88 13.30 -1.71
N LEU A 47 -4.82 13.03 -0.41
CA LEU A 47 -4.83 14.05 0.64
C LEU A 47 -3.57 13.88 1.49
N ILE A 48 -2.87 14.97 1.74
CA ILE A 48 -1.71 15.01 2.63
C ILE A 48 -2.05 15.99 3.76
N ASP A 49 -1.88 15.55 5.00
CA ASP A 49 -2.22 16.33 6.20
C ASP A 49 -3.66 16.88 6.15
N GLY A 50 -4.61 16.00 5.78
CA GLY A 50 -6.01 16.35 5.64
C GLY A 50 -6.89 15.79 6.74
N GLN A 51 -8.20 16.06 6.61
CA GLN A 51 -9.21 15.52 7.52
C GLN A 51 -10.24 14.70 6.72
N LEU A 52 -10.67 13.59 7.29
CA LEU A 52 -11.75 12.77 6.77
C LEU A 52 -12.66 12.34 7.92
N LYS A 53 -13.95 12.74 7.87
CA LYS A 53 -14.94 12.40 8.91
C LYS A 53 -14.46 12.73 10.33
N GLY A 54 -13.76 13.87 10.49
CA GLY A 54 -13.29 14.34 11.78
C GLY A 54 -11.95 13.75 12.24
N TYR A 55 -11.35 12.86 11.47
CA TYR A 55 -10.03 12.28 11.77
C TYR A 55 -8.93 12.99 10.98
N ASP A 56 -7.84 13.31 11.68
CA ASP A 56 -6.64 13.87 11.06
C ASP A 56 -5.83 12.74 10.42
N LEU A 57 -5.55 12.86 9.12
CA LEU A 57 -4.80 11.88 8.36
C LEU A 57 -3.51 12.49 7.85
N LYS A 58 -2.41 11.77 8.01
CA LYS A 58 -1.14 12.16 7.41
C LYS A 58 -1.13 11.94 5.91
N VAL A 59 -1.62 10.79 5.48
CA VAL A 59 -1.73 10.42 4.07
C VAL A 59 -3.05 9.71 3.85
N TYR A 60 -3.75 10.09 2.81
CA TYR A 60 -4.90 9.38 2.29
C TYR A 60 -4.78 9.30 0.78
N LYS A 61 -4.75 8.10 0.25
CA LYS A 61 -4.74 7.85 -1.20
C LYS A 61 -5.87 6.88 -1.52
N SER A 62 -6.71 7.24 -2.48
CA SER A 62 -7.79 6.40 -2.96
C SER A 62 -7.67 6.22 -4.46
N LEU A 63 -7.73 5.00 -4.93
CA LEU A 63 -7.71 4.65 -6.34
C LEU A 63 -8.96 3.82 -6.64
N SER A 64 -9.88 4.40 -7.42
CA SER A 64 -11.03 3.67 -7.98
C SER A 64 -10.62 3.16 -9.35
N PHE A 65 -10.93 1.90 -9.66
CA PHE A 65 -10.49 1.28 -10.90
C PHE A 65 -11.60 0.47 -11.56
N ARG A 66 -11.70 0.59 -12.88
CA ARG A 66 -12.49 -0.26 -13.76
C ARG A 66 -11.60 -1.16 -14.63
N LYS A 67 -10.31 -0.86 -14.67
CA LYS A 67 -9.26 -1.62 -15.36
C LYS A 67 -8.15 -1.92 -14.38
N TYR A 68 -7.34 -2.90 -14.69
CA TYR A 68 -6.16 -3.30 -13.91
C TYR A 68 -6.48 -3.92 -12.55
N GLY A 69 -7.73 -4.34 -12.34
CA GLY A 69 -8.16 -4.91 -11.05
C GLY A 69 -7.44 -6.19 -10.67
N LYS A 70 -7.08 -7.03 -11.64
CA LYS A 70 -6.31 -8.26 -11.40
C LYS A 70 -4.90 -7.93 -10.91
N GLU A 71 -4.25 -6.96 -11.55
CA GLU A 71 -2.91 -6.50 -11.20
C GLU A 71 -2.91 -5.84 -9.83
N ILE A 72 -3.91 -5.02 -9.54
CA ILE A 72 -4.07 -4.37 -8.23
C ILE A 72 -4.33 -5.42 -7.14
N MET A 73 -5.18 -6.39 -7.40
CA MET A 73 -5.43 -7.50 -6.47
C MET A 73 -4.14 -8.29 -6.17
N ALA A 74 -3.30 -8.50 -7.17
CA ALA A 74 -2.03 -9.19 -6.99
C ALA A 74 -1.10 -8.41 -6.03
N LEU A 75 -1.11 -7.08 -6.11
CA LEU A 75 -0.33 -6.23 -5.19
C LEU A 75 -0.86 -6.33 -3.75
N VAL A 76 -2.18 -6.35 -3.58
CA VAL A 76 -2.80 -6.57 -2.26
C VAL A 76 -2.41 -7.93 -1.70
N LYS A 77 -2.47 -8.98 -2.52
CA LYS A 77 -2.07 -10.33 -2.10
C LYS A 77 -0.61 -10.40 -1.69
N ALA A 78 0.27 -9.64 -2.34
CA ALA A 78 1.69 -9.60 -1.99
C ALA A 78 1.92 -9.01 -0.59
N ASP A 79 1.10 -8.06 -0.17
CA ASP A 79 1.23 -7.42 1.14
C ASP A 79 0.43 -8.12 2.27
N ARG A 80 -0.52 -8.99 1.94
CA ARG A 80 -1.36 -9.68 2.92
C ARG A 80 -0.57 -10.42 4.01
N PRO A 81 0.53 -11.12 3.71
CA PRO A 81 1.29 -11.82 4.75
C PRO A 81 1.89 -10.90 5.82
N LYS A 82 2.11 -9.62 5.48
CA LYS A 82 2.64 -8.62 6.42
C LYS A 82 1.55 -7.99 7.28
N ALA A 83 0.28 -8.15 6.90
CA ALA A 83 -0.84 -7.42 7.46
C ALA A 83 -1.44 -8.11 8.68
N LYS A 84 -1.94 -7.28 9.61
CA LYS A 84 -2.93 -7.69 10.58
C LYS A 84 -4.31 -7.46 9.98
N LYS A 85 -5.08 -8.51 9.78
CA LYS A 85 -6.42 -8.40 9.22
C LYS A 85 -7.39 -7.86 10.25
N ILE A 86 -8.04 -6.73 9.93
CA ILE A 86 -9.13 -6.19 10.72
C ILE A 86 -10.43 -6.88 10.29
N ARG A 87 -10.62 -7.00 8.99
CA ARG A 87 -11.76 -7.67 8.38
C ARG A 87 -11.36 -8.15 6.98
N GLU A 88 -11.84 -9.33 6.57
CA GLU A 88 -11.60 -9.81 5.22
C GLU A 88 -12.77 -10.68 4.76
N ILE A 89 -13.21 -10.47 3.53
CA ILE A 89 -14.14 -11.34 2.83
C ILE A 89 -13.39 -11.96 1.66
N VAL A 90 -13.33 -13.29 1.64
CA VAL A 90 -12.66 -14.07 0.61
C VAL A 90 -13.71 -14.93 -0.09
N GLU A 91 -13.74 -14.87 -1.42
CA GLU A 91 -14.59 -15.70 -2.26
C GLU A 91 -13.74 -16.38 -3.32
N ASP A 92 -13.89 -17.70 -3.47
CA ASP A 92 -13.13 -18.51 -4.43
C ASP A 92 -11.61 -18.27 -4.31
N GLY A 93 -11.13 -18.17 -3.07
CA GLY A 93 -9.71 -17.93 -2.79
C GLY A 93 -9.23 -16.52 -3.08
N GLN A 94 -10.11 -15.59 -3.49
CA GLN A 94 -9.75 -14.21 -3.83
C GLN A 94 -10.25 -13.24 -2.76
N PRO A 95 -9.42 -12.27 -2.31
CA PRO A 95 -9.89 -11.23 -1.41
C PRO A 95 -10.82 -10.27 -2.17
N ARG A 96 -12.08 -10.20 -1.74
CA ARG A 96 -13.09 -9.31 -2.32
C ARG A 96 -13.29 -8.03 -1.54
N ASN A 97 -13.04 -8.09 -0.24
CA ASN A 97 -13.13 -6.94 0.64
C ASN A 97 -12.15 -7.17 1.78
N GLY A 98 -11.29 -6.21 2.03
CA GLY A 98 -10.29 -6.36 3.07
C GLY A 98 -9.93 -5.04 3.73
N TYR A 99 -9.83 -5.05 5.05
CA TYR A 99 -9.30 -3.97 5.87
C TYR A 99 -8.08 -4.51 6.60
N TYR A 100 -6.91 -3.95 6.27
CA TYR A 100 -5.63 -4.46 6.73
C TYR A 100 -4.84 -3.38 7.45
N MET A 101 -4.31 -3.70 8.62
CA MET A 101 -3.33 -2.87 9.29
C MET A 101 -1.94 -3.33 8.90
N MET A 102 -1.16 -2.44 8.34
CA MET A 102 0.19 -2.73 7.86
C MET A 102 1.23 -2.38 8.94
N PRO A 103 2.44 -2.95 8.87
CA PRO A 103 3.50 -2.58 9.81
C PRO A 103 3.79 -1.08 9.73
N PRO A 104 3.90 -0.38 10.87
CA PRO A 104 4.17 1.05 10.88
C PRO A 104 5.60 1.35 10.42
N GLN A 105 5.78 2.42 9.63
CA GLN A 105 7.10 2.93 9.28
C GLN A 105 7.65 3.90 10.31
N ARG A 106 6.75 4.56 11.07
CA ARG A 106 7.08 5.54 12.08
C ARG A 106 6.26 5.26 13.34
N GLU A 107 6.89 5.50 14.49
CA GLU A 107 6.22 5.34 15.78
C GLU A 107 5.01 6.25 15.88
N GLY A 108 3.89 5.71 16.39
CA GLY A 108 2.65 6.46 16.62
C GLY A 108 1.81 6.69 15.37
N ILE A 109 2.31 6.36 14.17
CA ILE A 109 1.56 6.53 12.93
C ILE A 109 1.25 5.15 12.36
N ASN A 110 -0.03 4.78 12.37
CA ASN A 110 -0.49 3.52 11.86
C ASN A 110 -0.79 3.61 10.36
N ARG A 111 -0.64 2.49 9.66
CA ARG A 111 -0.90 2.39 8.22
C ARG A 111 -1.97 1.36 7.94
N TYR A 112 -2.88 1.68 7.05
CA TYR A 112 -3.98 0.80 6.67
C TYR A 112 -4.13 0.72 5.17
N VAL A 113 -4.52 -0.45 4.70
CA VAL A 113 -4.92 -0.68 3.31
C VAL A 113 -6.35 -1.22 3.34
N LEU A 114 -7.23 -0.55 2.58
CA LEU A 114 -8.59 -0.98 2.38
C LEU A 114 -8.77 -1.34 0.92
N PHE A 115 -9.35 -2.50 0.65
CA PHE A 115 -9.50 -3.02 -0.70
C PHE A 115 -10.89 -3.59 -0.88
N ARG A 116 -11.50 -3.26 -2.01
CA ARG A 116 -12.76 -3.83 -2.45
C ARG A 116 -12.72 -4.08 -3.95
N CYS A 117 -13.16 -5.26 -4.36
CA CYS A 117 -13.15 -5.66 -5.77
C CYS A 117 -14.30 -6.62 -6.04
N ASP A 118 -15.11 -6.33 -7.05
CA ASP A 118 -16.20 -7.21 -7.47
C ASP A 118 -15.70 -8.32 -8.42
N GLU A 119 -16.63 -9.13 -8.90
CA GLU A 119 -16.32 -10.26 -9.80
C GLU A 119 -15.73 -9.82 -11.13
N ASP A 120 -16.02 -8.60 -11.58
CA ASP A 120 -15.51 -8.02 -12.83
C ASP A 120 -14.20 -7.26 -12.62
N PHE A 121 -13.60 -7.39 -11.44
CA PHE A 121 -12.37 -6.69 -11.05
C PHE A 121 -12.51 -5.16 -11.10
N VAL A 122 -13.70 -4.66 -10.80
CA VAL A 122 -13.99 -3.24 -10.59
C VAL A 122 -14.05 -2.98 -9.09
N GLY A 123 -13.37 -1.95 -8.64
CA GLY A 123 -13.35 -1.66 -7.21
C GLY A 123 -12.51 -0.46 -6.83
N ALA A 124 -11.97 -0.51 -5.62
CA ALA A 124 -11.16 0.57 -5.07
C ALA A 124 -10.13 0.03 -4.10
N ILE A 125 -9.01 0.73 -4.03
CA ILE A 125 -7.98 0.53 -3.01
C ILE A 125 -7.70 1.87 -2.34
N VAL A 126 -7.58 1.84 -1.00
CA VAL A 126 -7.33 3.04 -0.19
C VAL A 126 -6.14 2.76 0.71
N TYR A 127 -5.22 3.72 0.76
CA TYR A 127 -4.08 3.71 1.67
C TYR A 127 -4.20 4.88 2.64
N ILE A 128 -4.07 4.60 3.94
CA ILE A 128 -4.24 5.59 5.00
C ILE A 128 -3.07 5.52 5.96
N GLU A 129 -2.50 6.68 6.28
CA GLU A 129 -1.57 6.86 7.41
C GLU A 129 -2.11 7.89 8.39
N GLY A 130 -2.04 7.61 9.67
CA GLY A 130 -2.46 8.56 10.70
C GLY A 130 -2.47 7.97 12.10
N HIS A 131 -2.88 8.79 13.06
CA HIS A 131 -3.07 8.39 14.45
C HIS A 131 -4.44 7.75 14.64
N LEU A 132 -4.67 6.64 13.93
CA LEU A 132 -5.94 5.93 13.89
C LEU A 132 -5.77 4.54 14.48
N LEU A 133 -6.76 4.12 15.26
CA LEU A 133 -6.87 2.74 15.73
C LEU A 133 -7.72 1.91 14.75
N PRO A 134 -7.62 0.57 14.77
CA PRO A 134 -8.45 -0.28 13.89
C PRO A 134 -9.95 0.02 13.97
N ASP A 135 -10.48 0.34 15.14
CA ASP A 135 -11.90 0.68 15.31
C ASP A 135 -12.27 1.98 14.56
N ASP A 136 -11.34 2.91 14.46
CA ASP A 136 -11.54 4.17 13.72
C ASP A 136 -11.72 3.90 12.23
N ILE A 137 -10.98 2.93 11.69
CA ILE A 137 -11.11 2.52 10.30
C ILE A 137 -12.51 1.99 10.01
N MET A 138 -13.07 1.20 10.93
CA MET A 138 -14.44 0.70 10.78
C MET A 138 -15.47 1.82 10.80
N LYS A 139 -15.24 2.87 11.58
CA LYS A 139 -16.13 4.05 11.63
C LYS A 139 -16.02 4.90 10.37
N ILE A 140 -14.81 5.11 9.84
CA ILE A 140 -14.59 5.90 8.61
C ILE A 140 -15.26 5.25 7.42
N THR A 141 -15.25 3.93 7.34
CA THR A 141 -15.82 3.17 6.21
C THR A 141 -17.31 2.89 6.35
N LYS A 142 -17.89 3.17 7.49
CA LYS A 142 -19.33 3.00 7.73
C LYS A 142 -20.11 4.11 7.00
N ARG A 143 -21.05 3.70 6.15
CA ARG A 143 -21.97 4.61 5.43
C ARG A 143 -23.10 5.10 6.31
#